data_6981984095ae60e6ab8ff833f98ae13a
#
_entry.id   6981984095ae60e6ab8ff833f98ae13a
#
_cell.length_a   1.000
_cell.length_b   1.000
_cell.length_c   1.000
_cell.angle_alpha   90.00
_cell.angle_beta   90.00
_cell.angle_gamma   90.00
#
_symmetry.space_group_name_H-M   'P 1'
#
loop_
_entity.id
_entity.type
_entity.pdbx_description
1 polymer ?
#
loop_
_entity_poly.entity_id
_entity_poly.type
_entity_poly.pdbx_seq_one_letter_code
_entity_poly.pdbx_strand_id
1 'polypeptide(L)'
;MRKSKKIKKGYILALAALLLLPCINILQAQAAREIVLDQECSLTVSVEVGAESGSNDEYLGDLNQMSIPVSVYRVADVDITGQKYTPTEAFKQMNFSGISGNDSTVTAEKWQELAARAEEIRKAAGVEAADTKTIESVEGSGKAAQASITGLLPGLYLIVPEEAYNPDYTVQYTFTPYLTALPGSSYTLTGAGSDEWEYDAVIGLKPEAVPQFGRLNITKELQNYNETLGPTTFVFRITGVDKNGTVQYEEVESMTYTAAGNNTITLEKIPAGLTVTVEEIYSGASYTVSGSKEETVVIWSDAAVAAGKEGASEASAAFRNCYNGGNRGGYGVTNHFELDGMESDGTRKWTWENPTGSAEQ
;
A
#
# COMPACT_ATOMS: atom_id res chain seq x y z
N MET A 1 13.67 24.16 15.49
CA MET A 1 14.54 23.07 14.98
C MET A 1 13.68 21.85 14.75
N ARG A 2 13.34 21.53 13.49
CA ARG A 2 12.54 20.34 13.14
C ARG A 2 13.36 19.08 13.44
N LYS A 3 12.96 18.31 14.43
CA LYS A 3 13.52 16.98 14.67
C LYS A 3 12.92 15.99 13.67
N SER A 4 13.79 15.35 12.92
CA SER A 4 13.49 14.28 11.96
C SER A 4 12.72 13.15 12.63
N LYS A 5 11.53 12.83 12.11
CA LYS A 5 10.70 11.70 12.50
C LYS A 5 11.43 10.40 12.18
N LYS A 6 11.70 9.58 13.16
CA LYS A 6 12.09 8.19 12.94
C LYS A 6 10.81 7.34 12.87
N ILE A 7 10.27 7.21 11.67
CA ILE A 7 9.34 6.12 11.38
C ILE A 7 10.11 4.82 11.62
N LYS A 8 9.62 3.99 12.52
CA LYS A 8 10.22 2.66 12.72
C LYS A 8 10.09 1.90 11.40
N LYS A 9 11.23 1.70 10.72
CA LYS A 9 11.38 1.01 9.43
C LYS A 9 11.09 -0.49 9.56
N GLY A 10 9.90 -0.86 9.97
CA GLY A 10 9.52 -2.27 10.15
C GLY A 10 8.79 -2.88 8.96
N TYR A 11 8.21 -2.08 8.08
CA TYR A 11 7.27 -2.58 7.04
C TYR A 11 7.77 -2.51 5.60
N ILE A 12 8.95 -1.98 5.32
CA ILE A 12 9.41 -1.76 3.93
C ILE A 12 10.28 -2.91 3.38
N LEU A 13 10.62 -3.93 4.15
CA LEU A 13 11.66 -4.90 3.76
C LEU A 13 11.16 -6.33 3.44
N ALA A 14 9.87 -6.61 3.49
CA ALA A 14 9.36 -7.97 3.25
C ALA A 14 8.79 -8.22 1.83
N LEU A 15 8.60 -7.19 1.02
CA LEU A 15 7.90 -7.35 -0.27
C LEU A 15 8.79 -7.33 -1.53
N ALA A 16 10.08 -7.05 -1.42
CA ALA A 16 10.97 -7.01 -2.59
C ALA A 16 11.47 -8.38 -3.06
N ALA A 17 11.17 -9.45 -2.37
CA ALA A 17 11.67 -10.80 -2.68
C ALA A 17 10.73 -11.65 -3.54
N LEU A 18 9.50 -11.19 -3.83
CA LEU A 18 8.51 -11.99 -4.59
C LEU A 18 8.60 -11.83 -6.12
N LEU A 19 9.61 -11.16 -6.63
CA LEU A 19 9.71 -10.83 -8.06
C LEU A 19 10.40 -11.87 -8.95
N LEU A 20 10.70 -13.07 -8.46
CA LEU A 20 11.51 -14.03 -9.21
C LEU A 20 10.88 -15.44 -9.33
N LEU A 21 9.62 -15.52 -9.75
CA LEU A 21 9.22 -16.76 -10.41
C LEU A 21 8.89 -16.43 -11.87
N PRO A 22 9.68 -16.96 -12.80
CA PRO A 22 9.43 -16.74 -14.22
C PRO A 22 8.14 -17.44 -14.60
N CYS A 23 7.22 -16.72 -15.22
CA CYS A 23 6.27 -17.32 -16.14
C CYS A 23 7.05 -17.80 -17.37
N ILE A 24 8.02 -18.68 -17.16
CA ILE A 24 8.82 -19.27 -18.22
C ILE A 24 8.87 -20.77 -17.98
N ASN A 25 7.80 -21.43 -18.38
CA ASN A 25 7.94 -22.81 -18.81
C ASN A 25 7.93 -22.84 -20.33
N ILE A 26 8.91 -22.17 -20.96
CA ILE A 26 9.21 -22.34 -22.37
C ILE A 26 10.60 -22.92 -22.44
N LEU A 27 10.75 -24.19 -22.12
CA LEU A 27 12.01 -24.91 -22.35
C LEU A 27 11.77 -26.28 -22.94
N GLN A 28 12.16 -26.39 -24.20
CA GLN A 28 12.39 -27.61 -24.98
C GLN A 28 11.14 -28.38 -25.43
N ALA A 29 10.47 -27.87 -26.45
CA ALA A 29 9.71 -28.73 -27.35
C ALA A 29 10.67 -29.36 -28.37
N GLN A 30 11.22 -30.52 -28.07
CA GLN A 30 11.63 -31.45 -29.13
C GLN A 30 10.37 -32.17 -29.60
N ALA A 31 9.93 -31.91 -30.83
CA ALA A 31 8.77 -32.48 -31.49
C ALA A 31 7.41 -32.22 -30.78
N ALA A 32 7.19 -31.02 -30.33
CA ALA A 32 5.83 -30.61 -29.94
C ALA A 32 4.90 -30.75 -31.16
N ARG A 33 3.68 -31.25 -30.92
CA ARG A 33 2.63 -31.21 -31.93
C ARG A 33 2.43 -29.76 -32.39
N GLU A 34 2.08 -29.56 -33.65
CA GLU A 34 1.77 -28.24 -34.19
C GLU A 34 0.59 -27.62 -33.43
N ILE A 35 0.66 -26.32 -33.21
CA ILE A 35 -0.46 -25.55 -32.66
C ILE A 35 -1.60 -25.56 -33.68
N VAL A 36 -2.79 -25.83 -33.23
CA VAL A 36 -4.03 -25.72 -34.02
C VAL A 36 -4.50 -24.27 -33.89
N LEU A 37 -4.20 -23.46 -34.92
CA LEU A 37 -4.35 -21.99 -34.87
C LEU A 37 -5.81 -21.50 -34.82
N ASP A 38 -6.76 -22.36 -35.18
CA ASP A 38 -8.21 -22.10 -35.14
C ASP A 38 -8.90 -22.72 -33.91
N GLN A 39 -8.14 -23.39 -33.03
CA GLN A 39 -8.64 -23.86 -31.77
C GLN A 39 -8.68 -22.75 -30.75
N GLU A 40 -9.84 -22.52 -30.13
CA GLU A 40 -9.99 -21.56 -29.07
C GLU A 40 -9.22 -21.95 -27.82
N CYS A 41 -8.65 -20.95 -27.17
CA CYS A 41 -7.98 -21.03 -25.88
C CYS A 41 -8.86 -20.43 -24.80
N SER A 42 -8.69 -20.92 -23.56
CA SER A 42 -9.16 -20.24 -22.36
C SER A 42 -8.00 -19.80 -21.47
N LEU A 43 -8.20 -18.69 -20.76
CA LEU A 43 -7.25 -18.12 -19.82
C LEU A 43 -7.94 -17.88 -18.48
N THR A 44 -7.54 -18.59 -17.44
CA THR A 44 -7.99 -18.33 -16.08
C THR A 44 -6.91 -17.54 -15.34
N VAL A 45 -7.25 -16.36 -14.82
CA VAL A 45 -6.40 -15.54 -13.96
C VAL A 45 -6.85 -15.73 -12.53
N SER A 46 -5.98 -16.22 -11.65
CA SER A 46 -6.29 -16.55 -10.26
C SER A 46 -5.32 -15.89 -9.29
N VAL A 47 -5.80 -15.46 -8.13
CA VAL A 47 -4.97 -14.85 -7.08
C VAL A 47 -4.05 -15.87 -6.37
N GLU A 48 -4.35 -17.15 -6.42
CA GLU A 48 -3.54 -18.20 -5.77
C GLU A 48 -2.33 -18.64 -6.60
N VAL A 49 -2.36 -18.47 -7.91
CA VAL A 49 -1.27 -18.95 -8.78
C VAL A 49 -0.05 -18.06 -8.62
N GLY A 50 1.07 -18.66 -8.25
CA GLY A 50 2.33 -17.95 -7.97
C GLY A 50 2.45 -17.40 -6.54
N ALA A 51 1.42 -17.59 -5.71
CA ALA A 51 1.57 -17.38 -4.27
C ALA A 51 2.46 -18.49 -3.69
N GLU A 52 3.59 -18.10 -3.10
CA GLU A 52 4.44 -19.08 -2.41
C GLU A 52 3.68 -19.66 -1.20
N SER A 53 3.83 -20.97 -0.98
CA SER A 53 3.32 -21.64 0.22
C SER A 53 3.99 -21.00 1.47
N GLY A 54 3.24 -20.16 2.20
CA GLY A 54 3.74 -19.38 3.33
C GLY A 54 3.79 -17.87 3.10
N SER A 55 3.42 -17.39 1.91
CA SER A 55 3.18 -15.96 1.70
C SER A 55 1.97 -15.51 2.51
N ASN A 56 2.12 -14.41 3.21
CA ASN A 56 1.20 -13.76 4.14
C ASN A 56 -0.27 -14.08 3.89
N ASP A 57 -0.93 -14.79 4.80
CA ASP A 57 -2.37 -15.10 4.74
C ASP A 57 -3.22 -13.81 4.56
N GLU A 58 -2.74 -12.67 5.09
CA GLU A 58 -3.40 -11.37 4.98
C GLU A 58 -3.46 -10.84 3.54
N TYR A 59 -2.40 -11.01 2.78
CA TYR A 59 -2.30 -10.61 1.38
C TYR A 59 -3.29 -11.38 0.49
N LEU A 60 -3.32 -12.72 0.61
CA LEU A 60 -4.28 -13.54 -0.11
C LEU A 60 -5.71 -13.30 0.37
N GLY A 61 -5.87 -13.01 1.67
CA GLY A 61 -7.14 -12.63 2.27
C GLY A 61 -7.72 -11.37 1.63
N ASP A 62 -6.91 -10.34 1.44
CA ASP A 62 -7.32 -9.10 0.77
C ASP A 62 -7.70 -9.35 -0.70
N LEU A 63 -6.81 -9.97 -1.48
CA LEU A 63 -7.04 -10.23 -2.90
C LEU A 63 -8.29 -11.07 -3.16
N ASN A 64 -8.60 -12.03 -2.28
CA ASN A 64 -9.81 -12.83 -2.37
C ASN A 64 -11.11 -12.06 -2.06
N GLN A 65 -11.02 -10.89 -1.45
CA GLN A 65 -12.16 -10.03 -1.12
C GLN A 65 -12.30 -8.85 -2.07
N MET A 66 -11.38 -8.71 -3.03
CA MET A 66 -11.37 -7.61 -3.98
C MET A 66 -12.06 -7.99 -5.28
N SER A 67 -12.52 -6.98 -6.00
CA SER A 67 -12.96 -7.08 -7.39
C SER A 67 -11.88 -6.42 -8.26
N ILE A 68 -11.14 -7.23 -9.05
CA ILE A 68 -9.99 -6.76 -9.82
C ILE A 68 -10.30 -6.94 -11.31
N PRO A 69 -10.60 -5.87 -12.05
CA PRO A 69 -10.75 -5.94 -13.50
C PRO A 69 -9.43 -6.38 -14.15
N VAL A 70 -9.49 -7.30 -15.08
CA VAL A 70 -8.34 -7.74 -15.86
C VAL A 70 -8.69 -7.72 -17.35
N SER A 71 -7.89 -6.98 -18.11
CA SER A 71 -8.01 -6.85 -19.56
C SER A 71 -6.90 -7.62 -20.25
N VAL A 72 -7.24 -8.26 -21.38
CA VAL A 72 -6.27 -8.98 -22.21
C VAL A 72 -6.20 -8.36 -23.60
N TYR A 73 -4.99 -8.19 -24.11
CA TYR A 73 -4.74 -7.57 -25.42
C TYR A 73 -3.89 -8.50 -26.27
N ARG A 74 -4.38 -8.84 -27.49
CA ARG A 74 -3.62 -9.67 -28.43
C ARG A 74 -2.49 -8.83 -29.05
N VAL A 75 -1.27 -9.12 -28.64
CA VAL A 75 -0.07 -8.37 -29.06
C VAL A 75 0.52 -8.94 -30.34
N ALA A 76 0.56 -10.26 -30.47
CA ALA A 76 1.12 -10.93 -31.64
C ALA A 76 0.41 -12.25 -31.94
N ASP A 77 0.44 -12.62 -33.21
CA ASP A 77 0.09 -13.96 -33.67
C ASP A 77 1.28 -14.90 -33.44
N VAL A 78 0.99 -16.16 -33.18
CA VAL A 78 1.98 -17.22 -33.03
C VAL A 78 1.93 -18.14 -34.25
N ASP A 79 3.07 -18.69 -34.66
CA ASP A 79 3.10 -19.69 -35.73
C ASP A 79 2.75 -21.10 -35.22
N ILE A 80 2.55 -22.04 -36.13
CA ILE A 80 2.19 -23.42 -35.81
C ILE A 80 3.22 -24.15 -34.93
N THR A 81 4.44 -23.64 -34.85
CA THR A 81 5.53 -24.23 -34.05
C THR A 81 5.60 -23.62 -32.63
N GLY A 82 4.86 -22.54 -32.35
CA GLY A 82 4.93 -21.82 -31.10
C GLY A 82 6.21 -20.99 -30.90
N GLN A 83 7.02 -20.87 -31.93
CA GLN A 83 8.35 -20.27 -31.82
C GLN A 83 8.46 -18.86 -32.36
N LYS A 84 7.57 -18.47 -33.26
CA LYS A 84 7.65 -17.16 -33.92
C LYS A 84 6.41 -16.34 -33.60
N TYR A 85 6.67 -15.09 -33.20
CA TYR A 85 5.63 -14.09 -32.94
C TYR A 85 5.63 -13.04 -34.05
N THR A 86 4.44 -12.76 -34.62
CA THR A 86 4.22 -11.70 -35.60
C THR A 86 3.31 -10.65 -34.97
N PRO A 87 3.78 -9.40 -34.76
CA PRO A 87 2.95 -8.35 -34.16
C PRO A 87 1.63 -8.16 -34.90
N THR A 88 0.54 -7.94 -34.15
CA THR A 88 -0.74 -7.50 -34.72
C THR A 88 -0.61 -6.05 -35.24
N GLU A 89 -1.57 -5.59 -36.06
CA GLU A 89 -1.55 -4.21 -36.57
C GLU A 89 -1.50 -3.16 -35.46
N ALA A 90 -2.21 -3.36 -34.37
CA ALA A 90 -2.20 -2.47 -33.20
C ALA A 90 -0.81 -2.37 -32.54
N PHE A 91 -0.04 -3.44 -32.59
CA PHE A 91 1.28 -3.56 -31.98
C PHE A 91 2.42 -3.66 -32.99
N LYS A 92 2.24 -3.20 -34.24
CA LYS A 92 3.24 -3.29 -35.31
C LYS A 92 4.59 -2.64 -35.01
N GLN A 93 4.66 -1.79 -33.97
CA GLN A 93 5.91 -1.20 -33.49
C GLN A 93 6.72 -2.15 -32.58
N MET A 94 6.14 -3.30 -32.20
CA MET A 94 6.85 -4.33 -31.44
C MET A 94 7.83 -5.08 -32.34
N ASN A 95 8.95 -5.48 -31.74
CA ASN A 95 9.94 -6.30 -32.44
C ASN A 95 10.20 -7.58 -31.63
N PHE A 96 9.83 -8.71 -32.22
CA PHE A 96 10.07 -10.04 -31.65
C PHE A 96 11.20 -10.79 -32.33
N SER A 97 12.06 -10.10 -33.16
CA SER A 97 13.24 -10.72 -33.78
C SER A 97 14.17 -11.26 -32.70
N GLY A 98 14.55 -12.52 -32.82
CA GLY A 98 15.37 -13.20 -31.80
C GLY A 98 14.63 -13.60 -30.55
N ILE A 99 13.32 -13.42 -30.50
CA ILE A 99 12.46 -13.93 -29.44
C ILE A 99 11.80 -15.19 -29.96
N SER A 100 12.21 -16.34 -29.45
CA SER A 100 11.59 -17.62 -29.72
C SER A 100 10.99 -18.18 -28.43
N GLY A 101 9.84 -18.78 -28.52
CA GLY A 101 9.19 -19.44 -27.39
C GLY A 101 10.04 -20.53 -26.72
N ASN A 102 11.03 -21.06 -27.43
CA ASN A 102 11.94 -22.12 -26.97
C ASN A 102 13.36 -21.63 -26.71
N ASP A 103 13.61 -20.32 -26.79
CA ASP A 103 14.94 -19.79 -26.58
C ASP A 103 15.23 -19.55 -25.10
N SER A 104 15.98 -20.46 -24.50
CA SER A 104 16.44 -20.34 -23.11
C SER A 104 17.36 -19.13 -22.84
N THR A 105 17.78 -18.42 -23.90
CA THR A 105 18.60 -17.19 -23.77
C THR A 105 17.73 -15.95 -23.58
N VAL A 106 16.43 -16.01 -23.81
CA VAL A 106 15.51 -14.91 -23.55
C VAL A 106 15.22 -14.85 -22.05
N THR A 107 15.80 -13.85 -21.41
CA THR A 107 15.69 -13.68 -19.94
C THR A 107 14.32 -13.14 -19.51
N ALA A 108 14.02 -13.28 -18.22
CA ALA A 108 12.82 -12.71 -17.61
C ALA A 108 12.77 -11.18 -17.81
N GLU A 109 13.91 -10.49 -17.69
CA GLU A 109 14.04 -9.05 -17.91
C GLU A 109 13.63 -8.67 -19.31
N LYS A 110 13.99 -9.49 -20.32
CA LYS A 110 13.63 -9.21 -21.71
C LYS A 110 12.11 -9.32 -21.94
N TRP A 111 11.46 -10.28 -21.31
CA TRP A 111 10.00 -10.39 -21.34
C TRP A 111 9.33 -9.22 -20.62
N GLN A 112 9.92 -8.73 -19.51
CA GLN A 112 9.43 -7.54 -18.81
C GLN A 112 9.55 -6.27 -19.67
N GLU A 113 10.69 -6.07 -20.35
CA GLU A 113 10.88 -4.98 -21.31
C GLU A 113 9.82 -5.00 -22.43
N LEU A 114 9.56 -6.19 -22.99
CA LEU A 114 8.56 -6.37 -24.04
C LEU A 114 7.14 -6.08 -23.51
N ALA A 115 6.82 -6.53 -22.31
CA ALA A 115 5.53 -6.25 -21.67
C ALA A 115 5.36 -4.74 -21.41
N ALA A 116 6.38 -4.09 -20.87
CA ALA A 116 6.36 -2.64 -20.63
C ALA A 116 6.19 -1.86 -21.96
N ARG A 117 6.88 -2.29 -23.01
CA ARG A 117 6.73 -1.67 -24.33
C ARG A 117 5.34 -1.89 -24.95
N ALA A 118 4.76 -3.07 -24.78
CA ALA A 118 3.40 -3.35 -25.23
C ALA A 118 2.38 -2.48 -24.47
N GLU A 119 2.57 -2.32 -23.16
CA GLU A 119 1.72 -1.45 -22.34
C GLU A 119 1.81 0.03 -22.74
N GLU A 120 3.01 0.54 -23.04
CA GLU A 120 3.19 1.89 -23.60
C GLU A 120 2.42 2.08 -24.90
N ILE A 121 2.55 1.13 -25.84
CA ILE A 121 1.85 1.19 -27.15
C ILE A 121 0.34 1.14 -26.93
N ARG A 122 -0.14 0.23 -26.07
CA ARG A 122 -1.55 0.10 -25.73
C ARG A 122 -2.13 1.44 -25.25
N LYS A 123 -1.47 2.07 -24.26
CA LYS A 123 -1.89 3.36 -23.71
C LYS A 123 -1.87 4.47 -24.74
N ALA A 124 -0.77 4.58 -25.51
CA ALA A 124 -0.59 5.65 -26.48
C ALA A 124 -1.58 5.58 -27.65
N ALA A 125 -1.91 4.36 -28.11
CA ALA A 125 -2.80 4.13 -29.23
C ALA A 125 -4.27 3.90 -28.85
N GLY A 126 -4.58 3.80 -27.54
CA GLY A 126 -5.94 3.49 -27.06
C GLY A 126 -6.43 2.13 -27.58
N VAL A 127 -5.56 1.12 -27.56
CA VAL A 127 -5.90 -0.21 -28.10
C VAL A 127 -7.03 -0.81 -27.27
N GLU A 128 -8.07 -1.30 -27.95
CA GLU A 128 -9.18 -2.02 -27.30
C GLU A 128 -8.74 -3.41 -26.83
N ALA A 129 -9.25 -3.83 -25.67
CA ALA A 129 -9.02 -5.16 -25.14
C ALA A 129 -9.69 -6.22 -26.03
N ALA A 130 -9.04 -7.37 -26.16
CA ALA A 130 -9.68 -8.56 -26.75
C ALA A 130 -10.84 -9.06 -25.88
N ASP A 131 -10.66 -9.02 -24.55
CA ASP A 131 -11.72 -9.24 -23.54
C ASP A 131 -11.31 -8.59 -22.21
N THR A 132 -12.30 -8.34 -21.35
CA THR A 132 -12.14 -7.85 -19.97
C THR A 132 -13.05 -8.62 -19.05
N LYS A 133 -12.52 -9.14 -17.97
CA LYS A 133 -13.24 -9.83 -16.90
C LYS A 133 -12.83 -9.30 -15.54
N THR A 134 -13.67 -9.52 -14.54
CA THR A 134 -13.37 -9.18 -13.16
C THR A 134 -12.97 -10.42 -12.38
N ILE A 135 -11.83 -10.39 -11.74
CA ILE A 135 -11.40 -11.41 -10.78
C ILE A 135 -12.17 -11.14 -9.51
N GLU A 136 -12.91 -12.12 -9.07
CA GLU A 136 -13.72 -12.07 -7.84
C GLU A 136 -13.90 -13.48 -7.27
N SER A 137 -14.15 -13.55 -5.95
CA SER A 137 -14.50 -14.81 -5.31
C SER A 137 -15.98 -15.14 -5.55
N VAL A 138 -16.26 -16.40 -5.83
CA VAL A 138 -17.64 -16.88 -5.86
C VAL A 138 -18.01 -17.40 -4.49
N GLU A 139 -18.96 -16.74 -3.84
CA GLU A 139 -19.41 -17.10 -2.50
C GLU A 139 -19.81 -18.59 -2.40
N GLY A 140 -19.30 -19.27 -1.39
CA GLY A 140 -19.57 -20.69 -1.15
C GLY A 140 -18.84 -21.67 -2.08
N SER A 141 -18.02 -21.21 -3.02
CA SER A 141 -17.28 -22.09 -3.95
C SER A 141 -16.07 -22.77 -3.29
N GLY A 142 -15.52 -22.17 -2.23
CA GLY A 142 -14.25 -22.57 -1.61
C GLY A 142 -13.03 -22.41 -2.54
N LYS A 143 -13.19 -21.71 -3.67
CA LYS A 143 -12.12 -21.40 -4.62
C LYS A 143 -11.61 -19.98 -4.40
N ALA A 144 -10.33 -19.77 -4.69
CA ALA A 144 -9.75 -18.46 -4.74
C ALA A 144 -10.42 -17.56 -5.80
N ALA A 145 -10.34 -16.25 -5.60
CA ALA A 145 -10.82 -15.28 -6.57
C ALA A 145 -10.14 -15.50 -7.92
N GLN A 146 -10.93 -15.59 -8.98
CA GLN A 146 -10.45 -15.85 -10.33
C GLN A 146 -11.40 -15.29 -11.39
N ALA A 147 -10.86 -15.11 -12.59
CA ALA A 147 -11.63 -14.79 -13.78
C ALA A 147 -11.24 -15.73 -14.92
N SER A 148 -12.21 -16.19 -15.71
CA SER A 148 -11.95 -17.01 -16.90
C SER A 148 -12.37 -16.24 -18.15
N ILE A 149 -11.44 -16.14 -19.09
CA ILE A 149 -11.57 -15.51 -20.40
C ILE A 149 -11.52 -16.64 -21.42
N THR A 150 -12.51 -16.73 -22.28
CA THR A 150 -12.68 -17.81 -23.27
C THR A 150 -12.77 -17.24 -24.69
N GLY A 151 -12.65 -18.10 -25.71
CA GLY A 151 -12.74 -17.68 -27.10
C GLY A 151 -11.50 -16.95 -27.62
N LEU A 152 -10.37 -17.06 -26.93
CA LEU A 152 -9.11 -16.48 -27.38
C LEU A 152 -8.48 -17.38 -28.45
N LEU A 153 -7.96 -16.81 -29.53
CA LEU A 153 -7.17 -17.55 -30.52
C LEU A 153 -5.71 -17.67 -30.08
N PRO A 154 -4.96 -18.69 -30.56
CA PRO A 154 -3.53 -18.80 -30.30
C PRO A 154 -2.77 -17.50 -30.61
N GLY A 155 -1.89 -17.06 -29.68
CA GLY A 155 -1.16 -15.80 -29.82
C GLY A 155 -0.42 -15.40 -28.55
N LEU A 156 0.21 -14.23 -28.60
CA LEU A 156 0.84 -13.61 -27.45
C LEU A 156 -0.07 -12.51 -26.92
N TYR A 157 -0.38 -12.57 -25.62
CA TYR A 157 -1.32 -11.66 -24.97
C TYR A 157 -0.64 -10.86 -23.87
N LEU A 158 -0.94 -9.57 -23.83
CA LEU A 158 -0.62 -8.69 -22.69
C LEU A 158 -1.77 -8.76 -21.69
N ILE A 159 -1.43 -9.08 -20.46
CA ILE A 159 -2.36 -9.17 -19.32
C ILE A 159 -2.20 -7.89 -18.51
N VAL A 160 -3.30 -7.16 -18.33
CA VAL A 160 -3.34 -5.87 -17.64
C VAL A 160 -4.43 -5.89 -16.58
N PRO A 161 -4.09 -6.27 -15.34
CA PRO A 161 -4.99 -6.07 -14.21
C PRO A 161 -5.02 -4.58 -13.83
N GLU A 162 -6.18 -4.09 -13.39
CA GLU A 162 -6.31 -2.74 -12.87
C GLU A 162 -5.95 -2.68 -11.40
N GLU A 163 -5.39 -1.55 -10.98
CA GLU A 163 -5.14 -1.28 -9.56
C GLU A 163 -6.46 -1.26 -8.77
N ALA A 164 -6.42 -1.77 -7.56
CA ALA A 164 -7.58 -1.84 -6.69
C ALA A 164 -7.20 -1.68 -5.22
N TYR A 165 -8.16 -1.24 -4.40
CA TYR A 165 -7.98 -1.14 -2.96
C TYR A 165 -8.55 -2.37 -2.27
N ASN A 166 -7.93 -2.76 -1.15
CA ASN A 166 -8.53 -3.73 -0.26
C ASN A 166 -9.84 -3.18 0.35
N PRO A 167 -10.71 -4.04 0.92
CA PRO A 167 -12.01 -3.60 1.43
C PRO A 167 -11.97 -2.42 2.41
N ASP A 168 -10.91 -2.31 3.20
CA ASP A 168 -10.73 -1.28 4.22
C ASP A 168 -9.98 -0.04 3.71
N TYR A 169 -9.56 -0.02 2.44
CA TYR A 169 -8.77 1.07 1.85
C TYR A 169 -7.47 1.37 2.60
N THR A 170 -6.92 0.39 3.29
CA THR A 170 -5.64 0.50 3.99
C THR A 170 -4.45 0.16 3.10
N VAL A 171 -4.70 -0.59 2.03
CA VAL A 171 -3.72 -1.00 1.03
C VAL A 171 -4.30 -0.83 -0.37
N GLN A 172 -3.53 -0.25 -1.27
CA GLN A 172 -3.77 -0.30 -2.70
C GLN A 172 -2.88 -1.39 -3.29
N TYR A 173 -3.47 -2.27 -4.11
CA TYR A 173 -2.72 -3.25 -4.90
C TYR A 173 -2.56 -2.72 -6.31
N THR A 174 -1.31 -2.63 -6.75
CA THR A 174 -0.94 -2.38 -8.13
C THR A 174 -0.43 -3.69 -8.74
N PHE A 175 -0.51 -3.81 -10.06
CA PHE A 175 -0.16 -5.05 -10.74
C PHE A 175 0.78 -4.75 -11.90
N THR A 176 1.85 -5.51 -12.01
CA THR A 176 2.75 -5.41 -13.15
C THR A 176 2.14 -6.13 -14.35
N PRO A 177 1.85 -5.43 -15.47
CA PRO A 177 1.44 -6.06 -16.72
C PRO A 177 2.51 -7.03 -17.24
N TYR A 178 2.09 -8.14 -17.84
CA TYR A 178 3.02 -9.12 -18.38
C TYR A 178 2.47 -9.82 -19.63
N LEU A 179 3.36 -10.46 -20.39
CA LEU A 179 3.00 -11.21 -21.58
C LEU A 179 2.82 -12.69 -21.22
N THR A 180 1.81 -13.31 -21.83
CA THR A 180 1.59 -14.77 -21.79
C THR A 180 1.29 -15.29 -23.20
N ALA A 181 1.81 -16.46 -23.54
CA ALA A 181 1.50 -17.14 -24.79
C ALA A 181 0.34 -18.11 -24.60
N LEU A 182 -0.55 -18.18 -25.58
CA LEU A 182 -1.60 -19.18 -25.70
C LEU A 182 -1.46 -19.88 -27.05
N PRO A 183 -1.59 -21.22 -27.09
CA PRO A 183 -1.64 -22.12 -25.95
C PRO A 183 -0.35 -22.15 -25.16
N GLY A 184 -0.42 -22.55 -23.89
CA GLY A 184 0.74 -22.81 -23.04
C GLY A 184 1.39 -24.14 -23.40
N SER A 185 2.60 -24.40 -22.87
CA SER A 185 3.21 -25.73 -22.92
C SER A 185 3.25 -26.32 -21.50
N SER A 186 2.77 -27.54 -21.32
CA SER A 186 2.75 -28.24 -20.04
C SER A 186 4.09 -28.93 -19.72
N TYR A 187 5.21 -28.33 -20.12
CA TYR A 187 6.51 -28.87 -19.78
C TYR A 187 6.74 -28.78 -18.28
N THR A 188 6.63 -29.88 -17.56
CA THR A 188 6.95 -29.91 -16.14
C THR A 188 8.47 -29.99 -15.93
N LEU A 189 8.97 -29.30 -14.89
CA LEU A 189 10.39 -29.33 -14.46
C LEU A 189 10.95 -30.75 -14.22
N THR A 190 10.13 -31.78 -14.18
CA THR A 190 10.49 -33.17 -13.99
C THR A 190 10.82 -33.92 -15.29
N GLY A 191 10.67 -33.28 -16.46
CA GLY A 191 10.88 -33.92 -17.76
C GLY A 191 9.81 -34.95 -18.12
N ALA A 192 8.74 -35.06 -17.36
CA ALA A 192 7.62 -35.97 -17.55
C ALA A 192 6.36 -35.27 -18.09
N GLY A 193 6.52 -34.07 -18.65
CA GLY A 193 5.44 -33.31 -19.28
C GLY A 193 4.98 -33.95 -20.58
N SER A 194 3.72 -33.77 -20.96
CA SER A 194 3.26 -34.14 -22.30
C SER A 194 3.80 -33.16 -23.31
N ASP A 195 4.13 -33.63 -24.53
CA ASP A 195 4.48 -32.77 -25.67
C ASP A 195 3.22 -32.08 -26.25
N GLU A 196 2.18 -31.88 -25.43
CA GLU A 196 0.91 -31.35 -25.85
C GLU A 196 0.79 -29.86 -25.47
N TRP A 197 0.18 -29.11 -26.37
CA TRP A 197 -0.19 -27.72 -26.11
C TRP A 197 -1.39 -27.64 -25.17
N GLU A 198 -1.28 -26.74 -24.18
CA GLU A 198 -2.33 -26.50 -23.18
C GLU A 198 -3.15 -25.28 -23.61
N TYR A 199 -4.37 -25.55 -24.09
CA TYR A 199 -5.30 -24.51 -24.55
C TYR A 199 -6.08 -23.87 -23.41
N ASP A 200 -6.09 -24.50 -22.23
CA ASP A 200 -6.70 -23.99 -20.99
C ASP A 200 -5.60 -23.57 -20.00
N ALA A 201 -5.13 -22.35 -20.13
CA ALA A 201 -4.04 -21.82 -19.30
C ALA A 201 -4.56 -21.24 -17.99
N VAL A 202 -3.80 -21.44 -16.92
CA VAL A 202 -4.03 -20.78 -15.61
C VAL A 202 -2.81 -19.97 -15.23
N ILE A 203 -3.02 -18.69 -14.92
CA ILE A 203 -1.96 -17.74 -14.59
C ILE A 203 -2.28 -16.99 -13.30
N GLY A 204 -1.25 -16.42 -12.67
CA GLY A 204 -1.38 -15.61 -11.46
C GLY A 204 -1.24 -14.11 -11.71
N LEU A 205 -1.60 -13.33 -10.72
CA LEU A 205 -1.32 -11.91 -10.66
C LEU A 205 0.12 -11.65 -10.19
N LYS A 206 0.62 -10.45 -10.49
CA LYS A 206 1.90 -9.93 -9.95
C LYS A 206 1.63 -8.65 -9.17
N PRO A 207 1.07 -8.76 -7.96
CA PRO A 207 0.67 -7.61 -7.18
C PRO A 207 1.84 -7.00 -6.39
N GLU A 208 1.74 -5.71 -6.15
CA GLU A 208 2.53 -4.94 -5.21
C GLU A 208 1.59 -4.20 -4.27
N ALA A 209 1.80 -4.35 -2.96
CA ALA A 209 0.98 -3.71 -1.95
C ALA A 209 1.55 -2.34 -1.59
N VAL A 210 0.74 -1.30 -1.73
CA VAL A 210 1.07 0.09 -1.43
C VAL A 210 0.25 0.56 -0.23
N PRO A 211 0.86 0.69 0.97
CA PRO A 211 0.16 1.17 2.15
C PRO A 211 -0.47 2.54 1.94
N GLN A 212 -1.67 2.73 2.44
CA GLN A 212 -2.42 3.97 2.33
C GLN A 212 -2.34 4.78 3.63
N PHE A 213 -2.54 6.08 3.51
CA PHE A 213 -2.42 7.03 4.60
C PHE A 213 -3.61 7.98 4.61
N GLY A 214 -3.90 8.50 5.78
CA GLY A 214 -4.88 9.55 5.99
C GLY A 214 -4.33 10.67 6.86
N ARG A 215 -5.21 11.55 7.30
CA ARG A 215 -4.88 12.72 8.11
C ARG A 215 -5.73 12.80 9.36
N LEU A 216 -5.25 13.56 10.34
CA LEU A 216 -5.93 13.88 11.59
C LEU A 216 -5.90 15.37 11.85
N ASN A 217 -7.07 15.97 12.08
CA ASN A 217 -7.21 17.34 12.51
C ASN A 217 -7.39 17.38 14.03
N ILE A 218 -6.48 18.03 14.75
CA ILE A 218 -6.60 18.30 16.18
C ILE A 218 -7.02 19.77 16.33
N THR A 219 -8.26 19.99 16.74
CA THR A 219 -8.82 21.32 16.95
C THR A 219 -8.84 21.66 18.43
N LYS A 220 -8.32 22.80 18.80
CA LYS A 220 -8.31 23.30 20.16
C LYS A 220 -9.03 24.62 20.25
N GLU A 221 -10.04 24.70 21.12
CA GLU A 221 -10.71 25.94 21.52
C GLU A 221 -10.21 26.40 22.88
N LEU A 222 -9.65 27.61 22.94
CA LEU A 222 -9.43 28.32 24.19
C LEU A 222 -10.56 29.33 24.40
N GLN A 223 -11.49 29.03 25.32
CA GLN A 223 -12.71 29.81 25.49
C GLN A 223 -12.44 31.21 26.05
N ASN A 224 -11.50 31.34 26.97
CA ASN A 224 -11.07 32.59 27.54
C ASN A 224 -9.56 32.55 27.82
N TYR A 225 -8.95 33.71 27.75
CA TYR A 225 -7.50 33.92 27.90
C TYR A 225 -7.22 35.01 28.93
N ASN A 226 -6.19 34.80 29.74
CA ASN A 226 -5.73 35.81 30.68
C ASN A 226 -4.38 36.39 30.20
N GLU A 227 -4.43 37.60 29.67
CA GLU A 227 -3.26 38.29 29.12
C GLU A 227 -2.12 38.51 30.15
N THR A 228 -2.47 38.57 31.44
CA THR A 228 -1.46 38.80 32.51
C THR A 228 -0.57 37.58 32.73
N LEU A 229 -0.97 36.41 32.25
CA LEU A 229 -0.20 35.17 32.38
C LEU A 229 0.78 34.95 31.19
N GLY A 230 0.67 35.76 30.14
CA GLY A 230 1.46 35.62 28.92
C GLY A 230 1.03 34.38 28.10
N PRO A 231 1.80 34.04 27.08
CA PRO A 231 1.48 32.91 26.19
C PRO A 231 1.28 31.61 26.97
N THR A 232 0.26 30.82 26.57
CA THR A 232 -0.02 29.52 27.16
C THR A 232 0.09 28.43 26.09
N THR A 233 0.67 27.28 26.47
CA THR A 233 0.88 26.15 25.58
C THR A 233 0.12 24.96 26.07
N PHE A 234 -0.50 24.24 25.14
CA PHE A 234 -1.19 22.97 25.33
C PHE A 234 -0.42 21.89 24.59
N VAL A 235 -0.29 20.70 25.16
CA VAL A 235 0.49 19.61 24.59
C VAL A 235 -0.38 18.37 24.44
N PHE A 236 -0.31 17.75 23.28
CA PHE A 236 -1.08 16.59 22.90
C PHE A 236 -0.14 15.42 22.62
N ARG A 237 -0.43 14.27 23.19
CA ARG A 237 0.16 12.99 22.81
C ARG A 237 -0.78 12.28 21.86
N ILE A 238 -0.26 11.79 20.77
CA ILE A 238 -1.00 11.08 19.73
C ILE A 238 -0.43 9.67 19.66
N THR A 239 -1.27 8.66 19.88
CA THR A 239 -0.87 7.24 19.84
C THR A 239 -1.82 6.48 18.93
N GLY A 240 -1.28 5.88 17.87
CA GLY A 240 -2.02 5.07 16.90
C GLY A 240 -1.70 3.59 17.06
N VAL A 241 -2.71 2.76 17.22
CA VAL A 241 -2.59 1.30 17.33
C VAL A 241 -3.28 0.61 16.16
N ASP A 242 -2.72 -0.53 15.75
CA ASP A 242 -3.33 -1.40 14.76
C ASP A 242 -4.46 -2.27 15.38
N LYS A 243 -5.11 -3.10 14.56
CA LYS A 243 -6.17 -4.03 14.98
C LYS A 243 -5.75 -5.03 16.08
N ASN A 244 -4.44 -5.24 16.26
CA ASN A 244 -3.89 -6.13 17.27
C ASN A 244 -3.49 -5.38 18.56
N GLY A 245 -3.71 -4.06 18.62
CA GLY A 245 -3.30 -3.20 19.72
C GLY A 245 -1.81 -2.85 19.71
N THR A 246 -1.09 -3.11 18.63
CA THR A 246 0.32 -2.76 18.51
C THR A 246 0.47 -1.30 18.09
N VAL A 247 1.32 -0.56 18.80
CA VAL A 247 1.58 0.84 18.51
C VAL A 247 2.38 0.97 17.21
N GLN A 248 1.77 1.63 16.23
CA GLN A 248 2.35 1.87 14.90
C GLN A 248 2.70 3.35 14.68
N TYR A 249 2.08 4.25 15.44
CA TYR A 249 2.26 5.69 15.30
C TYR A 249 2.32 6.36 16.68
N GLU A 250 3.32 7.22 16.90
CA GLU A 250 3.43 8.05 18.08
C GLU A 250 3.95 9.43 17.71
N GLU A 251 3.29 10.48 18.22
CA GLU A 251 3.71 11.86 18.04
C GLU A 251 3.30 12.72 19.23
N VAL A 252 4.00 13.83 19.44
CA VAL A 252 3.64 14.85 20.42
C VAL A 252 3.62 16.19 19.72
N GLU A 253 2.49 16.88 19.83
CA GLU A 253 2.27 18.20 19.23
C GLU A 253 1.89 19.22 20.29
N SER A 254 2.10 20.50 19.96
CA SER A 254 1.77 21.59 20.88
C SER A 254 1.15 22.78 20.15
N MET A 255 0.20 23.43 20.85
CA MET A 255 -0.42 24.66 20.39
C MET A 255 -0.18 25.76 21.43
N THR A 256 0.31 26.91 20.99
CA THR A 256 0.53 28.08 21.82
C THR A 256 -0.49 29.18 21.50
N TYR A 257 -1.10 29.71 22.53
CA TYR A 257 -2.11 30.76 22.44
C TYR A 257 -1.62 32.06 23.09
N THR A 258 -1.92 33.17 22.44
CA THR A 258 -1.73 34.55 22.92
C THR A 258 -3.05 35.30 23.05
N ALA A 259 -4.17 34.65 22.70
CA ALA A 259 -5.53 35.17 22.81
C ALA A 259 -6.52 33.96 22.87
N ALA A 260 -7.74 34.20 23.28
CA ALA A 260 -8.82 33.21 23.14
C ALA A 260 -9.16 32.94 21.67
N GLY A 261 -9.62 31.76 21.35
CA GLY A 261 -9.99 31.38 19.98
C GLY A 261 -9.73 29.91 19.67
N ASN A 262 -9.88 29.57 18.40
CA ASN A 262 -9.67 28.24 17.88
C ASN A 262 -8.35 28.14 17.09
N ASN A 263 -7.68 27.02 17.23
CA ASN A 263 -6.54 26.65 16.41
C ASN A 263 -6.62 25.17 16.02
N THR A 264 -6.05 24.81 14.88
CA THR A 264 -6.05 23.44 14.38
C THR A 264 -4.65 23.05 13.91
N ILE A 265 -4.20 21.87 14.30
CA ILE A 265 -3.04 21.19 13.75
C ILE A 265 -3.55 20.05 12.87
N THR A 266 -3.03 19.95 11.66
CA THR A 266 -3.28 18.81 10.77
C THR A 266 -2.04 17.94 10.73
N LEU A 267 -2.19 16.69 11.13
CA LEU A 267 -1.18 15.65 10.96
C LEU A 267 -1.49 14.87 9.69
N GLU A 268 -0.48 14.76 8.84
CA GLU A 268 -0.59 14.06 7.55
C GLU A 268 0.19 12.76 7.59
N LYS A 269 -0.13 11.85 6.68
CA LYS A 269 0.58 10.57 6.49
C LYS A 269 0.55 9.67 7.73
N ILE A 270 -0.58 9.62 8.39
CA ILE A 270 -0.85 8.62 9.41
C ILE A 270 -1.31 7.34 8.70
N PRO A 271 -0.73 6.16 8.98
CA PRO A 271 -1.18 4.92 8.35
C PRO A 271 -2.68 4.71 8.50
N ALA A 272 -3.37 4.41 7.41
CA ALA A 272 -4.80 4.14 7.41
C ALA A 272 -5.13 2.86 8.20
N GLY A 273 -6.33 2.80 8.77
CA GLY A 273 -6.79 1.67 9.58
C GLY A 273 -6.35 1.73 11.05
N LEU A 274 -5.52 2.69 11.45
CA LEU A 274 -5.15 2.84 12.85
C LEU A 274 -6.30 3.45 13.66
N THR A 275 -6.47 2.95 14.88
CA THR A 275 -7.23 3.63 15.93
C THR A 275 -6.29 4.56 16.65
N VAL A 276 -6.53 5.87 16.54
CA VAL A 276 -5.67 6.91 17.08
C VAL A 276 -6.33 7.54 18.30
N THR A 277 -5.61 7.54 19.42
CA THR A 277 -5.97 8.25 20.64
C THR A 277 -5.15 9.53 20.73
N VAL A 278 -5.82 10.66 20.88
CA VAL A 278 -5.23 11.97 21.15
C VAL A 278 -5.52 12.32 22.60
N GLU A 279 -4.48 12.53 23.41
CA GLU A 279 -4.59 12.93 24.81
C GLU A 279 -3.97 14.30 25.02
N GLU A 280 -4.70 15.23 25.62
CA GLU A 280 -4.15 16.49 26.10
C GLU A 280 -3.36 16.23 27.39
N ILE A 281 -2.05 16.00 27.28
CA ILE A 281 -1.16 15.68 28.39
C ILE A 281 -0.76 16.91 29.22
N TYR A 282 -0.89 18.11 28.65
CA TYR A 282 -0.64 19.36 29.36
C TYR A 282 -1.65 20.43 28.93
N SER A 283 -2.45 20.89 29.86
CA SER A 283 -3.58 21.81 29.63
C SER A 283 -3.28 23.28 30.00
N GLY A 284 -2.00 23.61 30.18
CA GLY A 284 -1.61 24.95 30.69
C GLY A 284 -1.84 25.08 32.21
N ALA A 285 -0.98 25.84 32.86
CA ALA A 285 -0.94 25.81 34.33
C ALA A 285 -2.10 26.51 35.05
N SER A 286 -2.83 27.38 34.37
CA SER A 286 -3.96 28.12 34.93
C SER A 286 -5.24 27.90 34.10
N TYR A 287 -5.28 26.81 33.36
CA TYR A 287 -6.37 26.44 32.49
C TYR A 287 -6.85 25.04 32.83
N THR A 288 -8.14 24.82 32.68
CA THR A 288 -8.77 23.51 32.89
C THR A 288 -9.44 23.04 31.61
N VAL A 289 -9.41 21.74 31.40
CA VAL A 289 -10.15 21.10 30.32
C VAL A 289 -11.65 21.27 30.60
N SER A 290 -12.41 21.78 29.65
CA SER A 290 -13.87 21.95 29.70
C SER A 290 -14.59 21.00 28.74
N GLY A 291 -14.08 19.82 28.55
CA GLY A 291 -14.59 18.79 27.69
C GLY A 291 -13.87 17.48 27.90
N SER A 292 -13.67 16.69 26.86
CA SER A 292 -12.83 15.51 26.93
C SER A 292 -11.35 15.90 27.00
N LYS A 293 -10.60 15.12 27.78
CA LYS A 293 -9.13 15.19 27.81
C LYS A 293 -8.49 14.22 26.81
N GLU A 294 -9.28 13.28 26.33
CA GLU A 294 -8.85 12.23 25.40
C GLU A 294 -9.94 11.99 24.36
N GLU A 295 -9.54 11.90 23.11
CA GLU A 295 -10.43 11.59 22.00
C GLU A 295 -9.82 10.44 21.18
N THR A 296 -10.67 9.51 20.73
CA THR A 296 -10.26 8.36 19.93
C THR A 296 -10.97 8.37 18.58
N VAL A 297 -10.21 8.24 17.51
CA VAL A 297 -10.70 8.29 16.13
C VAL A 297 -10.05 7.20 15.29
N VAL A 298 -10.71 6.79 14.22
CA VAL A 298 -10.15 5.87 13.23
C VAL A 298 -9.59 6.69 12.05
N ILE A 299 -8.41 6.35 11.60
CA ILE A 299 -7.79 6.99 10.42
C ILE A 299 -8.25 6.27 9.17
N TRP A 300 -9.07 6.94 8.38
CA TRP A 300 -9.38 6.53 7.03
C TRP A 300 -8.33 7.04 6.05
N SER A 301 -8.04 6.28 5.00
CA SER A 301 -7.14 6.77 3.96
C SER A 301 -7.75 7.94 3.20
N ASP A 302 -6.91 8.83 2.68
CA ASP A 302 -7.36 9.91 1.81
C ASP A 302 -8.10 9.37 0.58
N ALA A 303 -7.71 8.17 0.10
CA ALA A 303 -8.39 7.49 -1.00
C ALA A 303 -9.81 7.03 -0.63
N ALA A 304 -10.02 6.49 0.58
CA ALA A 304 -11.35 6.10 1.06
C ALA A 304 -12.30 7.30 1.16
N VAL A 305 -11.80 8.41 1.69
CA VAL A 305 -12.57 9.66 1.82
C VAL A 305 -12.92 10.22 0.44
N ALA A 306 -11.95 10.26 -0.47
CA ALA A 306 -12.17 10.74 -1.85
C ALA A 306 -13.14 9.86 -2.64
N ALA A 307 -13.11 8.55 -2.41
CA ALA A 307 -14.04 7.60 -3.03
C ALA A 307 -15.46 7.65 -2.43
N GLY A 308 -15.67 8.39 -1.33
CA GLY A 308 -16.95 8.44 -0.64
C GLY A 308 -17.35 7.09 -0.01
N LYS A 309 -16.35 6.31 0.44
CA LYS A 309 -16.62 5.03 1.10
C LYS A 309 -17.50 5.25 2.32
N GLU A 310 -18.49 4.39 2.50
CA GLU A 310 -19.42 4.46 3.62
C GLU A 310 -18.68 4.44 4.95
N GLY A 311 -18.97 5.43 5.80
CA GLY A 311 -18.33 5.63 7.10
C GLY A 311 -16.97 6.33 7.05
N ALA A 312 -16.37 6.52 5.87
CA ALA A 312 -15.09 7.20 5.75
C ALA A 312 -15.25 8.72 5.87
N SER A 313 -14.44 9.32 6.72
CA SER A 313 -14.36 10.77 6.90
C SER A 313 -12.95 11.17 7.33
N GLU A 314 -12.60 12.44 7.17
CA GLU A 314 -11.40 12.98 7.78
C GLU A 314 -11.49 12.85 9.31
N ALA A 315 -10.45 12.30 9.92
CA ALA A 315 -10.40 12.15 11.37
C ALA A 315 -10.23 13.50 12.05
N SER A 316 -10.98 13.74 13.12
CA SER A 316 -10.92 14.99 13.88
C SER A 316 -11.07 14.72 15.39
N ALA A 317 -10.18 15.31 16.18
CA ALA A 317 -10.23 15.33 17.64
C ALA A 317 -10.36 16.78 18.12
N ALA A 318 -11.33 17.05 19.01
CA ALA A 318 -11.65 18.41 19.45
C ALA A 318 -11.49 18.57 20.96
N PHE A 319 -10.71 19.56 21.35
CA PHE A 319 -10.41 19.88 22.76
C PHE A 319 -10.81 21.28 23.10
N ARG A 320 -11.22 21.48 24.35
CA ARG A 320 -11.65 22.78 24.84
C ARG A 320 -11.10 23.03 26.24
N ASN A 321 -10.53 24.22 26.46
CA ASN A 321 -10.05 24.67 27.76
C ASN A 321 -10.57 26.05 28.09
N CYS A 322 -10.68 26.31 29.39
CA CYS A 322 -11.00 27.62 29.91
C CYS A 322 -10.01 28.04 31.02
N TYR A 323 -9.82 29.35 31.16
CA TYR A 323 -9.08 29.91 32.29
C TYR A 323 -9.82 29.60 33.59
N ASN A 324 -9.12 29.07 34.62
CA ASN A 324 -9.71 28.60 35.86
C ASN A 324 -9.76 29.65 36.97
N GLY A 325 -9.39 30.90 36.67
CA GLY A 325 -9.36 32.00 37.66
C GLY A 325 -8.12 31.99 38.54
N GLY A 326 -7.24 31.00 38.39
CA GLY A 326 -6.02 30.90 39.18
C GLY A 326 -5.02 32.00 38.85
N ASN A 327 -4.68 32.82 39.83
CA ASN A 327 -3.50 33.68 39.74
C ASN A 327 -2.31 32.84 40.18
N ARG A 328 -1.35 32.64 39.30
CA ARG A 328 -0.06 32.14 39.72
C ARG A 328 0.63 33.21 40.55
N GLY A 329 0.42 33.17 41.85
CA GLY A 329 1.34 33.80 42.80
C GLY A 329 2.70 33.12 42.65
N GLY A 330 3.57 33.74 41.94
CA GLY A 330 5.00 33.77 41.96
C GLY A 330 5.85 32.53 42.32
N TYR A 331 5.44 31.29 42.05
CA TYR A 331 6.36 30.14 42.14
C TYR A 331 6.72 29.68 40.74
N GLY A 332 7.76 30.25 40.17
CA GLY A 332 8.40 29.69 38.99
C GLY A 332 9.23 28.48 39.42
N VAL A 333 8.91 27.29 39.00
CA VAL A 333 9.86 26.18 39.03
C VAL A 333 10.67 26.25 37.74
N THR A 334 11.90 26.70 37.87
CA THR A 334 12.86 26.65 36.75
C THR A 334 13.60 25.31 36.87
N ASN A 335 13.30 24.40 35.98
CA ASN A 335 14.08 23.16 35.87
C ASN A 335 15.28 23.43 34.99
N HIS A 336 16.48 23.30 35.53
CA HIS A 336 17.73 23.32 34.76
C HIS A 336 18.11 21.90 34.36
N PHE A 337 18.10 21.64 33.07
CA PHE A 337 18.64 20.41 32.50
C PHE A 337 19.96 20.74 31.82
N GLU A 338 21.03 20.16 32.28
CA GLU A 338 22.32 20.21 31.59
C GLU A 338 22.57 18.93 30.81
N LEU A 339 23.03 19.08 29.56
CA LEU A 339 23.47 17.95 28.75
C LEU A 339 24.88 17.55 29.20
N ASP A 340 24.99 16.48 29.96
CA ASP A 340 26.21 15.98 30.56
C ASP A 340 27.13 15.22 29.56
N GLY A 341 26.62 14.97 28.36
CA GLY A 341 27.35 14.32 27.28
C GLY A 341 26.52 13.34 26.45
N MET A 342 27.21 12.63 25.58
CA MET A 342 26.66 11.53 24.81
C MET A 342 27.36 10.25 25.22
N GLU A 343 26.58 9.19 25.50
CA GLU A 343 27.14 7.86 25.71
C GLU A 343 27.63 7.24 24.38
N SER A 344 28.43 6.21 24.45
CA SER A 344 29.03 5.56 23.28
C SER A 344 28.00 4.95 22.30
N ASP A 345 26.74 4.76 22.74
CA ASP A 345 25.60 4.29 21.94
C ASP A 345 24.77 5.43 21.29
N GLY A 346 25.20 6.70 21.49
CA GLY A 346 24.50 7.86 20.99
C GLY A 346 23.38 8.40 21.90
N THR A 347 23.21 7.80 23.09
CA THR A 347 22.21 8.27 24.07
C THR A 347 22.67 9.56 24.71
N ARG A 348 21.80 10.56 24.78
CA ARG A 348 22.07 11.83 25.46
C ARG A 348 21.82 11.69 26.94
N LYS A 349 22.84 11.98 27.74
CA LYS A 349 22.75 12.01 29.20
C LYS A 349 22.44 13.42 29.66
N TRP A 350 21.32 13.55 30.41
CA TRP A 350 20.89 14.80 30.99
C TRP A 350 20.99 14.70 32.50
N THR A 351 21.57 15.69 33.14
CA THR A 351 21.51 15.87 34.58
C THR A 351 20.47 16.93 34.92
N TRP A 352 19.69 16.67 35.95
CA TRP A 352 18.72 17.60 36.51
C TRP A 352 19.19 18.04 37.88
N GLU A 353 19.41 19.36 38.04
CA GLU A 353 19.64 19.92 39.34
C GLU A 353 18.36 20.52 39.89
N ASN A 354 17.88 19.98 41.00
CA ASN A 354 16.84 20.61 41.77
C ASN A 354 17.47 21.68 42.64
N PRO A 355 17.30 22.97 42.35
CA PRO A 355 17.76 24.01 43.30
C PRO A 355 16.87 23.88 44.53
N THR A 356 17.41 23.27 45.57
CA THR A 356 16.83 23.33 46.89
C THR A 356 16.82 24.81 47.32
N GLY A 357 15.69 25.47 47.06
CA GLY A 357 15.46 26.81 47.65
C GLY A 357 15.36 26.68 49.14
N SER A 358 16.38 27.13 49.83
CA SER A 358 16.27 27.48 51.25
C SER A 358 15.18 28.54 51.37
N ALA A 359 14.05 28.19 51.92
CA ALA A 359 13.09 29.15 52.46
C ALA A 359 13.77 29.85 53.64
N GLU A 360 14.30 31.03 53.44
CA GLU A 360 14.47 31.98 54.54
C GLU A 360 13.17 32.77 54.72
N GLN A 361 12.78 32.90 55.98
CA GLN A 361 11.56 33.40 56.58
C GLN A 361 11.14 34.80 56.11
#